data_4737fd16553d1fe68897120404e75392
#
_entry.id   4737fd16553d1fe68897120404e75392
#
_cell.length_a   1.000
_cell.length_b   1.000
_cell.length_c   1.000
_cell.angle_alpha   90.00
_cell.angle_beta   90.00
_cell.angle_gamma   90.00
#
_symmetry.space_group_name_H-M   'P 1'
#
loop_
_entity.id
_entity.type
_entity.pdbx_description
1 polymer ?
#
loop_
_entity_poly.entity_id
_entity_poly.type
_entity_poly.pdbx_seq_one_letter_code
_entity_poly.pdbx_strand_id
1 'polypeptide(L)'
;MKTWIFICMSIAMLLWFLSTLRRKPSQKKGCIDAIIPAYNEGPCLAQSLDNLLRNPYFCRVICVNDGSTDNTEAVMAEVKRKWGDRFVAVTQKNTGKGGALMNGLNYATCDQVFLSDADTYVPPDQDGMGYMLAEIERGADAVGGIPSTALKGAGLLPAHPRDRKVADDCYEAHATAAPGRRTVYYQRCLRDVPY
;
A
#
# COMPACT_ATOMS: atom_id res chain seq x y z
N MET A 1 -8.59 -29.64 39.97
CA MET A 1 -7.89 -28.38 39.68
C MET A 1 -7.39 -28.30 38.22
N LYS A 2 -6.74 -29.32 37.67
CA LYS A 2 -6.22 -29.32 36.28
C LYS A 2 -7.30 -29.20 35.20
N THR A 3 -8.44 -29.85 35.34
CA THR A 3 -9.57 -29.82 34.39
C THR A 3 -10.18 -28.41 34.21
N TRP A 4 -10.29 -27.64 35.28
CA TRP A 4 -10.80 -26.27 35.24
C TRP A 4 -9.87 -25.32 34.48
N ILE A 5 -8.55 -25.52 34.58
CA ILE A 5 -7.56 -24.74 33.87
C ILE A 5 -7.72 -24.95 32.33
N PHE A 6 -7.90 -26.22 31.91
CA PHE A 6 -8.12 -26.53 30.49
C PHE A 6 -9.42 -25.91 29.94
N ILE A 7 -10.50 -25.96 30.73
CA ILE A 7 -11.79 -25.36 30.36
C ILE A 7 -11.63 -23.82 30.20
N CYS A 8 -11.00 -23.15 31.16
CA CYS A 8 -10.76 -21.71 31.11
C CYS A 8 -9.87 -21.32 29.91
N MET A 9 -8.81 -22.09 29.64
CA MET A 9 -7.96 -21.85 28.46
C MET A 9 -8.72 -22.03 27.15
N SER A 10 -9.55 -23.08 27.04
CA SER A 10 -10.36 -23.32 25.84
C SER A 10 -11.39 -22.21 25.62
N ILE A 11 -12.04 -21.73 26.68
CA ILE A 11 -12.97 -20.58 26.58
C ILE A 11 -12.24 -19.30 26.19
N ALA A 12 -11.08 -19.02 26.79
CA ALA A 12 -10.28 -17.84 26.44
C ALA A 12 -9.83 -17.88 24.98
N MET A 13 -9.38 -19.04 24.50
CA MET A 13 -8.98 -19.24 23.10
C MET A 13 -10.18 -19.10 22.16
N LEU A 14 -11.35 -19.61 22.52
CA LEU A 14 -12.58 -19.45 21.73
C LEU A 14 -13.02 -17.97 21.68
N LEU A 15 -13.00 -17.27 22.82
CA LEU A 15 -13.33 -15.85 22.88
C LEU A 15 -12.35 -15.01 22.07
N TRP A 16 -11.06 -15.32 22.13
CA TRP A 16 -10.04 -14.68 21.30
C TRP A 16 -10.31 -14.93 19.82
N PHE A 17 -10.59 -16.17 19.42
CA PHE A 17 -10.93 -16.53 18.04
C PHE A 17 -12.19 -15.80 17.56
N LEU A 18 -13.27 -15.79 18.37
CA LEU A 18 -14.50 -15.06 18.03
C LEU A 18 -14.27 -13.54 17.93
N SER A 19 -13.36 -12.98 18.72
CA SER A 19 -12.99 -11.56 18.62
C SER A 19 -12.29 -11.24 17.30
N THR A 20 -11.49 -12.17 16.76
CA THR A 20 -10.82 -11.99 15.47
C THR A 20 -11.82 -12.04 14.30
N LEU A 21 -12.86 -12.85 14.40
CA LEU A 21 -13.93 -12.92 13.38
C LEU A 21 -14.81 -11.67 13.31
N ARG A 22 -14.82 -10.84 14.36
CA ARG A 22 -15.63 -9.60 14.44
C ARG A 22 -14.90 -8.35 13.95
N ARG A 23 -13.71 -8.48 13.36
CA ARG A 23 -12.96 -7.35 12.84
C ARG A 23 -13.73 -6.73 11.66
N LYS A 24 -14.05 -5.45 11.77
CA LYS A 24 -14.71 -4.69 10.70
C LYS A 24 -13.71 -3.70 10.10
N PRO A 25 -13.78 -3.45 8.79
CA PRO A 25 -12.97 -2.43 8.16
C PRO A 25 -13.37 -1.04 8.65
N SER A 26 -12.43 -0.10 8.67
CA SER A 26 -12.73 1.30 8.91
C SER A 26 -13.59 1.87 7.79
N GLN A 27 -14.53 2.72 8.15
CA GLN A 27 -15.38 3.43 7.19
C GLN A 27 -14.86 4.84 6.88
N LYS A 28 -13.76 5.26 7.48
CA LYS A 28 -13.13 6.56 7.22
C LYS A 28 -12.50 6.56 5.83
N LYS A 29 -12.96 7.46 4.96
CA LYS A 29 -12.49 7.63 3.58
C LYS A 29 -11.84 9.00 3.42
N GLY A 30 -10.90 9.11 2.47
CA GLY A 30 -10.20 10.37 2.19
C GLY A 30 -9.31 10.86 3.32
N CYS A 31 -8.73 9.95 4.12
CA CYS A 31 -7.88 10.30 5.27
C CYS A 31 -6.43 9.81 5.14
N ILE A 32 -6.04 9.28 3.99
CA ILE A 32 -4.72 8.73 3.72
C ILE A 32 -4.11 9.46 2.52
N ASP A 33 -2.87 9.91 2.60
CA ASP A 33 -2.08 10.36 1.46
C ASP A 33 -1.21 9.20 0.97
N ALA A 34 -1.27 8.86 -0.34
CA ALA A 34 -0.41 7.85 -0.94
C ALA A 34 0.88 8.49 -1.48
N ILE A 35 2.04 7.87 -1.22
CA ILE A 35 3.34 8.33 -1.70
C ILE A 35 3.96 7.25 -2.58
N ILE A 36 4.24 7.60 -3.82
CA ILE A 36 4.72 6.70 -4.87
C ILE A 36 6.04 7.23 -5.42
N PRO A 37 7.18 6.60 -5.10
CA PRO A 37 8.43 6.90 -5.78
C PRO A 37 8.42 6.26 -7.16
N ALA A 38 8.85 6.99 -8.18
CA ALA A 38 8.90 6.53 -9.56
C ALA A 38 10.27 6.83 -10.18
N TYR A 39 10.90 5.81 -10.78
CA TYR A 39 12.12 5.95 -11.55
C TYR A 39 12.07 5.05 -12.79
N ASN A 40 11.86 5.65 -13.99
CA ASN A 40 11.69 4.93 -15.25
C ASN A 40 10.52 3.93 -15.23
N GLU A 41 9.36 4.40 -14.74
CA GLU A 41 8.14 3.58 -14.58
C GLU A 41 7.01 4.01 -15.54
N GLY A 42 7.33 4.81 -16.56
CA GLY A 42 6.34 5.34 -17.50
C GLY A 42 5.30 4.35 -18.03
N PRO A 43 5.68 3.11 -18.40
CA PRO A 43 4.73 2.13 -18.96
C PRO A 43 3.60 1.70 -18.02
N CYS A 44 3.85 1.56 -16.71
CA CYS A 44 2.86 1.07 -15.74
C CYS A 44 2.28 2.17 -14.84
N LEU A 45 2.97 3.31 -14.73
CA LEU A 45 2.67 4.38 -13.79
C LEU A 45 1.25 4.94 -13.94
N ALA A 46 0.79 5.17 -15.18
CA ALA A 46 -0.54 5.76 -15.42
C ALA A 46 -1.66 4.90 -14.82
N GLN A 47 -1.58 3.58 -14.99
CA GLN A 47 -2.58 2.64 -14.49
C GLN A 47 -2.55 2.55 -12.96
N SER A 48 -1.36 2.50 -12.36
CA SER A 48 -1.17 2.47 -10.92
C SER A 48 -1.72 3.73 -10.26
N LEU A 49 -1.36 4.91 -10.77
CA LEU A 49 -1.86 6.19 -10.25
C LEU A 49 -3.37 6.34 -10.41
N ASP A 50 -3.95 5.96 -11.55
CA ASP A 50 -5.41 6.02 -11.77
C ASP A 50 -6.16 5.09 -10.81
N ASN A 51 -5.61 3.90 -10.54
CA ASN A 51 -6.15 2.95 -9.57
C ASN A 51 -6.19 3.54 -8.15
N LEU A 52 -5.08 4.13 -7.69
CA LEU A 52 -5.01 4.76 -6.37
C LEU A 52 -5.95 5.98 -6.27
N LEU A 53 -5.98 6.82 -7.30
CA LEU A 53 -6.82 8.03 -7.33
C LEU A 53 -8.33 7.71 -7.37
N ARG A 54 -8.73 6.54 -7.85
CA ARG A 54 -10.12 6.04 -7.79
C ARG A 54 -10.48 5.45 -6.43
N ASN A 55 -9.50 5.02 -5.65
CA ASN A 55 -9.75 4.40 -4.36
C ASN A 55 -10.24 5.46 -3.34
N PRO A 56 -11.40 5.24 -2.69
CA PRO A 56 -12.02 6.25 -1.82
C PRO A 56 -11.28 6.50 -0.50
N TYR A 57 -10.34 5.64 -0.12
CA TYR A 57 -9.56 5.82 1.10
C TYR A 57 -8.48 6.89 0.96
N PHE A 58 -8.01 7.15 -0.27
CA PHE A 58 -6.97 8.15 -0.51
C PHE A 58 -7.53 9.56 -0.70
N CYS A 59 -6.98 10.50 0.07
CA CYS A 59 -7.22 11.93 -0.09
C CYS A 59 -6.48 12.43 -1.33
N ARG A 60 -5.17 12.18 -1.36
CA ARG A 60 -4.28 12.59 -2.46
C ARG A 60 -3.27 11.47 -2.77
N VAL A 61 -2.75 11.51 -3.98
CA VAL A 61 -1.63 10.67 -4.42
C VAL A 61 -0.46 11.59 -4.78
N ILE A 62 0.67 11.39 -4.11
CA ILE A 62 1.90 12.14 -4.26
C ILE A 62 2.88 11.23 -5.00
N CYS A 63 3.18 11.56 -6.25
CA CYS A 63 4.16 10.82 -7.04
C CYS A 63 5.45 11.61 -7.14
N VAL A 64 6.57 10.98 -6.77
CA VAL A 64 7.90 11.59 -6.80
C VAL A 64 8.71 10.95 -7.91
N ASN A 65 8.92 11.69 -9.00
CA ASN A 65 9.83 11.32 -10.07
C ASN A 65 11.29 11.53 -9.61
N ASP A 66 12.00 10.45 -9.39
CA ASP A 66 13.38 10.45 -8.90
C ASP A 66 14.40 10.53 -10.04
N GLY A 67 14.22 11.53 -10.93
CA GLY A 67 15.15 11.80 -12.02
C GLY A 67 15.06 10.78 -13.16
N SER A 68 13.84 10.37 -13.55
CA SER A 68 13.62 9.46 -14.68
C SER A 68 14.12 10.06 -16.01
N THR A 69 14.54 9.18 -16.91
CA THR A 69 15.00 9.52 -18.26
C THR A 69 14.04 9.08 -19.36
N ASP A 70 12.97 8.36 -18.99
CA ASP A 70 11.91 7.90 -19.88
C ASP A 70 10.72 8.89 -19.90
N ASN A 71 9.54 8.43 -20.32
CA ASN A 71 8.33 9.24 -20.41
C ASN A 71 7.57 9.38 -19.06
N THR A 72 8.16 8.99 -17.92
CA THR A 72 7.53 9.07 -16.58
C THR A 72 6.97 10.47 -16.29
N GLU A 73 7.74 11.54 -16.57
CA GLU A 73 7.30 12.91 -16.30
C GLU A 73 6.10 13.32 -17.16
N ALA A 74 6.07 12.92 -18.43
CA ALA A 74 4.94 13.18 -19.32
C ALA A 74 3.66 12.48 -18.83
N VAL A 75 3.77 11.24 -18.36
CA VAL A 75 2.67 10.49 -17.74
C VAL A 75 2.14 11.21 -16.49
N MET A 76 3.03 11.67 -15.61
CA MET A 76 2.64 12.42 -14.41
C MET A 76 1.90 13.71 -14.75
N ALA A 77 2.35 14.45 -15.78
CA ALA A 77 1.70 15.68 -16.26
C ALA A 77 0.27 15.39 -16.77
N GLU A 78 0.06 14.27 -17.46
CA GLU A 78 -1.26 13.85 -17.91
C GLU A 78 -2.18 13.48 -16.75
N VAL A 79 -1.70 12.73 -15.79
CA VAL A 79 -2.44 12.38 -14.56
C VAL A 79 -2.82 13.66 -13.79
N LYS A 80 -1.90 14.63 -13.68
CA LYS A 80 -2.17 15.92 -13.02
C LYS A 80 -3.29 16.69 -13.73
N ARG A 81 -3.30 16.71 -15.04
CA ARG A 81 -4.36 17.37 -15.83
C ARG A 81 -5.74 16.71 -15.59
N LYS A 82 -5.77 15.36 -15.46
CA LYS A 82 -7.00 14.60 -15.24
C LYS A 82 -7.54 14.74 -13.81
N TRP A 83 -6.67 14.69 -12.81
CA TRP A 83 -7.07 14.56 -11.40
C TRP A 83 -6.92 15.83 -10.55
N GLY A 84 -6.33 16.88 -11.12
CA GLY A 84 -6.20 18.18 -10.47
C GLY A 84 -5.47 18.12 -9.13
N ASP A 85 -6.07 18.67 -8.09
CA ASP A 85 -5.44 18.80 -6.76
C ASP A 85 -5.35 17.48 -5.98
N ARG A 86 -6.04 16.44 -6.42
CA ARG A 86 -5.91 15.10 -5.85
C ARG A 86 -4.59 14.42 -6.22
N PHE A 87 -3.89 14.92 -7.22
CA PHE A 87 -2.59 14.40 -7.63
C PHE A 87 -1.50 15.47 -7.44
N VAL A 88 -0.44 15.11 -6.72
CA VAL A 88 0.73 15.96 -6.49
C VAL A 88 1.90 15.33 -7.24
N ALA A 89 2.38 16.02 -8.27
CA ALA A 89 3.56 15.63 -9.04
C ALA A 89 4.79 16.36 -8.50
N VAL A 90 5.83 15.62 -8.13
CA VAL A 90 7.11 16.15 -7.65
C VAL A 90 8.21 15.55 -8.48
N THR A 91 9.15 16.39 -8.98
CA THR A 91 10.35 15.92 -9.68
C THR A 91 11.58 16.33 -8.90
N GLN A 92 12.54 15.42 -8.77
CA GLN A 92 13.80 15.65 -8.10
C GLN A 92 14.97 15.04 -8.87
N LYS A 93 16.19 15.41 -8.50
CA LYS A 93 17.39 14.69 -8.93
C LYS A 93 17.43 13.34 -8.24
N ASN A 94 17.87 12.29 -8.93
CA ASN A 94 17.91 10.94 -8.39
C ASN A 94 18.69 10.87 -7.06
N THR A 95 18.00 10.45 -6.02
CA THR A 95 18.51 10.23 -4.67
C THR A 95 18.17 8.82 -4.14
N GLY A 96 17.56 8.01 -4.99
CA GLY A 96 17.10 6.66 -4.68
C GLY A 96 15.72 6.65 -3.99
N LYS A 97 15.12 5.46 -3.95
CA LYS A 97 13.76 5.23 -3.43
C LYS A 97 13.52 5.88 -2.05
N GLY A 98 14.47 5.73 -1.12
CA GLY A 98 14.35 6.31 0.21
C GLY A 98 14.30 7.84 0.20
N GLY A 99 15.15 8.48 -0.61
CA GLY A 99 15.15 9.94 -0.78
C GLY A 99 13.86 10.44 -1.39
N ALA A 100 13.33 9.75 -2.41
CA ALA A 100 12.05 10.08 -3.04
C ALA A 100 10.88 9.95 -2.06
N LEU A 101 10.83 8.89 -1.23
CA LEU A 101 9.82 8.73 -0.19
C LEU A 101 9.88 9.85 0.85
N MET A 102 11.08 10.18 1.33
CA MET A 102 11.28 11.28 2.29
C MET A 102 10.84 12.63 1.72
N ASN A 103 11.16 12.90 0.46
CA ASN A 103 10.69 14.11 -0.21
C ASN A 103 9.16 14.12 -0.33
N GLY A 104 8.55 13.00 -0.73
CA GLY A 104 7.10 12.86 -0.82
C GLY A 104 6.37 13.14 0.50
N LEU A 105 6.95 12.75 1.63
CA LEU A 105 6.41 13.01 2.97
C LEU A 105 6.25 14.52 3.26
N ASN A 106 7.06 15.39 2.69
CA ASN A 106 6.95 16.84 2.87
C ASN A 106 5.67 17.42 2.26
N TYR A 107 5.07 16.72 1.30
CA TYR A 107 3.83 17.12 0.63
C TYR A 107 2.58 16.48 1.23
N ALA A 108 2.75 15.48 2.12
CA ALA A 108 1.63 14.82 2.76
C ALA A 108 0.98 15.75 3.81
N THR A 109 -0.37 15.74 3.85
CA THR A 109 -1.17 16.54 4.80
C THR A 109 -1.99 15.67 5.74
N CYS A 110 -2.26 14.41 5.36
CA CYS A 110 -2.95 13.47 6.24
C CYS A 110 -2.02 12.93 7.32
N ASP A 111 -2.58 12.55 8.47
CA ASP A 111 -1.84 11.90 9.56
C ASP A 111 -1.38 10.49 9.18
N GLN A 112 -2.12 9.84 8.27
CA GLN A 112 -1.80 8.52 7.74
C GLN A 112 -1.21 8.65 6.34
N VAL A 113 -0.15 7.90 6.09
CA VAL A 113 0.47 7.81 4.78
C VAL A 113 0.53 6.35 4.32
N PHE A 114 0.26 6.15 3.04
CA PHE A 114 0.37 4.88 2.36
C PHE A 114 1.59 4.92 1.45
N LEU A 115 2.53 4.00 1.66
CA LEU A 115 3.71 3.87 0.81
C LEU A 115 3.53 2.68 -0.13
N SER A 116 3.77 2.89 -1.41
CA SER A 116 3.61 1.86 -2.43
C SER A 116 4.59 2.09 -3.58
N ASP A 117 4.85 1.04 -4.34
CA ASP A 117 5.64 1.12 -5.56
C ASP A 117 4.79 1.55 -6.76
N ALA A 118 5.45 2.05 -7.80
CA ALA A 118 4.81 2.57 -9.01
C ALA A 118 4.10 1.47 -9.83
N ASP A 119 4.46 0.21 -9.61
CA ASP A 119 3.88 -0.99 -10.25
C ASP A 119 2.84 -1.72 -9.37
N THR A 120 2.38 -1.09 -8.31
CA THR A 120 1.45 -1.70 -7.35
C THR A 120 0.00 -1.43 -7.72
N TYR A 121 -0.85 -2.46 -7.59
CA TYR A 121 -2.29 -2.38 -7.74
C TYR A 121 -3.01 -2.58 -6.40
N VAL A 122 -3.83 -1.63 -6.02
CA VAL A 122 -4.69 -1.71 -4.82
C VAL A 122 -6.13 -1.95 -5.27
N PRO A 123 -6.71 -3.14 -5.03
CA PRO A 123 -8.07 -3.43 -5.45
C PRO A 123 -9.08 -2.46 -4.83
N PRO A 124 -9.85 -1.69 -5.63
CA PRO A 124 -10.80 -0.70 -5.11
C PRO A 124 -12.06 -1.34 -4.53
N ASP A 125 -12.35 -2.59 -4.91
CA ASP A 125 -13.51 -3.39 -4.54
C ASP A 125 -13.30 -4.28 -3.31
N GLN A 126 -12.08 -4.28 -2.75
CA GLN A 126 -11.74 -5.02 -1.54
C GLN A 126 -11.50 -4.07 -0.37
N ASP A 127 -12.07 -4.41 0.78
CA ASP A 127 -11.92 -3.62 2.02
C ASP A 127 -10.52 -3.71 2.66
N GLY A 128 -9.51 -4.17 1.93
CA GLY A 128 -8.13 -4.33 2.43
C GLY A 128 -7.60 -3.06 3.09
N MET A 129 -7.77 -1.91 2.43
CA MET A 129 -7.38 -0.61 2.99
C MET A 129 -8.16 -0.27 4.27
N GLY A 130 -9.46 -0.59 4.31
CA GLY A 130 -10.30 -0.39 5.49
C GLY A 130 -9.85 -1.23 6.69
N TYR A 131 -9.45 -2.48 6.46
CA TYR A 131 -8.91 -3.32 7.53
C TYR A 131 -7.56 -2.83 8.05
N MET A 132 -6.66 -2.38 7.16
CA MET A 132 -5.37 -1.81 7.55
C MET A 132 -5.56 -0.52 8.36
N LEU A 133 -6.46 0.34 7.91
CA LEU A 133 -6.79 1.58 8.63
C LEU A 133 -7.41 1.29 10.00
N ALA A 134 -8.25 0.27 10.12
CA ALA A 134 -8.83 -0.15 11.40
C ALA A 134 -7.77 -0.58 12.41
N GLU A 135 -6.66 -1.21 11.98
CA GLU A 135 -5.56 -1.55 12.89
C GLU A 135 -4.77 -0.30 13.33
N ILE A 136 -4.58 0.67 12.43
CA ILE A 136 -4.02 1.97 12.79
C ILE A 136 -4.90 2.70 13.83
N GLU A 137 -6.23 2.68 13.65
CA GLU A 137 -7.19 3.26 14.60
C GLU A 137 -7.15 2.59 15.97
N ARG A 138 -6.78 1.30 16.03
CA ARG A 138 -6.59 0.56 17.29
C ARG A 138 -5.27 0.85 17.98
N GLY A 139 -4.41 1.65 17.36
CA GLY A 139 -3.15 2.10 17.96
C GLY A 139 -1.90 1.48 17.36
N ALA A 140 -1.99 0.75 16.25
CA ALA A 140 -0.80 0.32 15.51
C ALA A 140 -0.09 1.55 14.90
N ASP A 141 1.24 1.59 14.97
CA ASP A 141 2.04 2.65 14.37
C ASP A 141 2.27 2.40 12.87
N ALA A 142 2.31 1.14 12.46
CA ALA A 142 2.45 0.73 11.06
C ALA A 142 1.70 -0.59 10.81
N VAL A 143 1.13 -0.73 9.61
CA VAL A 143 0.44 -1.94 9.16
C VAL A 143 0.89 -2.27 7.75
N GLY A 144 1.29 -3.52 7.50
CA GLY A 144 1.67 -4.02 6.18
C GLY A 144 0.60 -4.92 5.58
N GLY A 145 0.33 -4.76 4.28
CA GLY A 145 -0.43 -5.73 3.50
C GLY A 145 0.46 -6.89 3.05
N ILE A 146 -0.13 -8.05 2.83
CA ILE A 146 0.58 -9.18 2.23
C ILE A 146 0.53 -9.02 0.70
N PRO A 147 1.67 -8.82 0.03
CA PRO A 147 1.70 -8.73 -1.41
C PRO A 147 1.29 -10.07 -2.03
N SER A 148 0.50 -10.02 -3.09
CA SER A 148 0.16 -11.21 -3.87
C SER A 148 0.28 -10.90 -5.35
N THR A 149 0.85 -11.82 -6.13
CA THR A 149 0.86 -11.74 -7.58
C THR A 149 -0.55 -12.00 -8.13
N ALA A 150 -1.02 -11.16 -9.05
CA ALA A 150 -2.29 -11.38 -9.73
C ALA A 150 -2.07 -12.37 -10.88
N LEU A 151 -2.20 -13.67 -10.59
CA LEU A 151 -2.18 -14.70 -11.64
C LEU A 151 -3.58 -14.81 -12.25
N LYS A 152 -3.75 -14.42 -13.51
CA LYS A 152 -4.96 -14.71 -14.28
C LYS A 152 -5.05 -16.23 -14.49
N GLY A 153 -6.11 -16.87 -13.96
CA GLY A 153 -6.45 -18.26 -14.26
C GLY A 153 -5.75 -19.33 -13.42
N ALA A 154 -5.06 -18.97 -12.35
CA ALA A 154 -4.55 -19.96 -11.41
C ALA A 154 -5.70 -20.53 -10.58
N GLY A 155 -6.24 -21.68 -11.04
CA GLY A 155 -6.88 -22.64 -10.13
C GLY A 155 -5.91 -23.02 -9.02
N LEU A 156 -6.39 -23.77 -8.05
CA LEU A 156 -5.73 -24.23 -6.79
C LEU A 156 -4.33 -24.88 -6.95
N LEU A 157 -3.39 -24.29 -7.68
CA LEU A 157 -2.02 -24.75 -7.78
C LEU A 157 -1.12 -23.91 -6.87
N PRO A 158 -0.22 -24.54 -6.12
CA PRO A 158 0.75 -23.82 -5.28
C PRO A 158 1.61 -22.91 -6.16
N ALA A 159 1.87 -21.70 -5.69
CA ALA A 159 2.71 -20.71 -6.34
C ALA A 159 4.07 -21.34 -6.77
N HIS A 160 4.49 -21.08 -8.00
CA HIS A 160 5.76 -21.60 -8.53
C HIS A 160 6.93 -21.06 -7.67
N PRO A 161 8.02 -21.83 -7.46
CA PRO A 161 9.17 -21.41 -6.64
C PRO A 161 9.80 -20.05 -7.05
N ARG A 162 9.63 -19.62 -8.31
CA ARG A 162 10.03 -18.29 -8.77
C ARG A 162 9.20 -17.15 -8.16
N ASP A 163 7.94 -17.43 -7.80
CA ASP A 163 7.04 -16.42 -7.21
C ASP A 163 7.41 -16.13 -5.75
N ARG A 164 8.06 -17.10 -5.05
CA ARG A 164 8.62 -16.88 -3.70
C ARG A 164 9.81 -15.92 -3.71
N LYS A 165 10.67 -15.98 -4.73
CA LYS A 165 11.86 -15.12 -4.82
C LYS A 165 11.50 -13.66 -5.03
N VAL A 166 10.42 -13.38 -5.76
CA VAL A 166 9.88 -12.02 -5.93
C VAL A 166 9.26 -11.49 -4.62
N ALA A 167 8.66 -12.37 -3.81
CA ALA A 167 8.14 -11.99 -2.49
C ALA A 167 9.27 -11.69 -1.48
N ASP A 168 10.37 -12.44 -1.55
CA ASP A 168 11.51 -12.27 -0.63
C ASP A 168 12.32 -10.99 -0.94
N ASP A 169 12.45 -10.60 -2.22
CA ASP A 169 13.14 -9.37 -2.64
C ASP A 169 12.36 -8.08 -2.31
N CYS A 170 11.07 -8.18 -1.97
CA CYS A 170 10.22 -7.05 -1.59
C CYS A 170 10.23 -6.72 -0.07
N TYR A 171 10.96 -7.47 0.75
CA TYR A 171 10.81 -7.41 2.22
C TYR A 171 11.74 -6.43 2.95
N GLU A 172 12.65 -5.73 2.28
CA GLU A 172 13.56 -4.79 2.93
C GLU A 172 13.25 -3.30 2.65
N ALA A 173 12.07 -2.84 3.03
CA ALA A 173 11.86 -1.41 3.22
C ALA A 173 11.77 -1.10 4.71
N HIS A 174 12.91 -0.84 5.35
CA HIS A 174 12.95 -0.20 6.66
C HIS A 174 12.39 1.21 6.54
N ALA A 175 11.10 1.37 6.81
CA ALA A 175 10.52 2.68 6.93
C ALA A 175 10.77 3.21 8.35
N THR A 176 11.66 4.14 8.45
CA THR A 176 11.65 5.09 9.55
C THR A 176 10.44 5.99 9.36
N ALA A 177 9.36 5.73 10.13
CA ALA A 177 8.23 6.63 10.16
C ALA A 177 8.70 8.04 10.56
N ALA A 178 8.29 9.05 9.80
CA ALA A 178 8.52 10.42 10.21
C ALA A 178 7.84 10.66 11.58
N PRO A 179 8.44 11.42 12.49
CA PRO A 179 7.90 11.66 13.82
C PRO A 179 6.46 12.16 13.74
N GLY A 180 5.53 11.47 14.42
CA GLY A 180 4.12 11.87 14.55
C GLY A 180 3.18 11.37 13.46
N ARG A 181 3.61 10.56 12.48
CA ARG A 181 2.75 9.97 11.45
C ARG A 181 2.70 8.45 11.54
N ARG A 182 1.53 7.88 11.30
CA ARG A 182 1.30 6.42 11.24
C ARG A 182 1.30 5.97 9.79
N THR A 183 1.97 4.88 9.51
CA THR A 183 2.25 4.43 8.13
C THR A 183 1.47 3.15 7.81
N VAL A 184 0.84 3.13 6.65
CA VAL A 184 0.15 1.96 6.10
C VAL A 184 0.93 1.49 4.87
N TYR A 185 1.33 0.22 4.85
CA TYR A 185 2.02 -0.39 3.73
C TYR A 185 1.13 -1.37 3.00
N TYR A 186 1.09 -1.27 1.69
CA TYR A 186 0.49 -2.28 0.83
C TYR A 186 1.34 -2.44 -0.41
N GLN A 187 1.72 -3.67 -0.73
CA GLN A 187 2.48 -3.96 -1.93
C GLN A 187 1.85 -5.14 -2.69
N ARG A 188 1.49 -4.92 -3.95
CA ARG A 188 1.09 -5.95 -4.90
C ARG A 188 1.70 -5.62 -6.24
N CYS A 189 2.60 -6.47 -6.74
CA CYS A 189 3.27 -6.26 -8.03
C CYS A 189 2.31 -6.44 -9.21
N LEU A 190 2.36 -5.51 -10.17
CA LEU A 190 1.58 -5.54 -11.43
C LEU A 190 2.29 -6.28 -12.57
N ARG A 191 3.51 -6.81 -12.35
CA ARG A 191 4.38 -7.33 -13.41
C ARG A 191 3.75 -8.38 -14.35
N ASP A 192 2.62 -8.97 -13.97
CA ASP A 192 1.96 -10.05 -14.70
C ASP A 192 0.51 -9.72 -15.12
N VAL A 193 0.10 -8.45 -15.14
CA VAL A 193 -1.21 -8.05 -15.69
C VAL A 193 -1.03 -7.76 -17.17
N PRO A 194 -1.48 -8.62 -18.10
CA PRO A 194 -1.46 -8.30 -19.54
C PRO A 194 -2.43 -7.14 -19.80
N TYR A 195 -1.97 -6.16 -20.55
CA TYR A 195 -2.73 -5.03 -21.09
C TYR A 195 -3.89 -5.50 -21.99
#